data_7adf3bc06d3c6b2f81ec725f96507eac
#
_entry.id   7adf3bc06d3c6b2f81ec725f96507eac
#
_cell.length_a   1.000
_cell.length_b   1.000
_cell.length_c   1.000
_cell.angle_alpha   90.00
_cell.angle_beta   90.00
_cell.angle_gamma   90.00
#
_symmetry.space_group_name_H-M   'P 1'
#
loop_
_entity.id
_entity.type
_entity.pdbx_description
1 polymer ?
#
loop_
_entity_poly.entity_id
_entity_poly.type
_entity_poly.pdbx_seq_one_letter_code
_entity_poly.pdbx_strand_id
1 'polypeptide(L)'
;MELLRAENIQKVYNTRAGGKPCRALAGVSFSVEAGEFVAIMGASGSGKSTLLNILATLDTPTSGEVFLEGQSMKQIKGKNLAAFRREKLGFVFQDFNLLDTFTVRDNILLPLVLSRTPLAEMEQRLKPVVASLGIEPLLEHFPVEISGGEKQRTAVARAVINEPRLILADEPTGALDSRSSQQLLNIFDRLNEQGQTLLMVTHSSLAASHARRVLFIRDGKLFAELCRGDQSQQVFYDRITASLSMATHQGGESL
;
A
#
# COMPACT_ATOMS: atom_id res chain seq x y z
N MET A 1 14.81 -11.00 -7.11
CA MET A 1 14.71 -11.84 -5.87
C MET A 1 13.34 -11.62 -5.26
N GLU A 2 12.59 -12.70 -5.01
CA GLU A 2 11.25 -12.63 -4.43
C GLU A 2 11.30 -12.00 -3.02
N LEU A 3 10.55 -10.91 -2.83
CA LEU A 3 10.44 -10.22 -1.55
C LEU A 3 9.19 -10.66 -0.79
N LEU A 4 8.04 -10.65 -1.48
CA LEU A 4 6.73 -11.01 -0.92
C LEU A 4 6.13 -12.17 -1.71
N ARG A 5 5.55 -13.14 -1.02
CA ARG A 5 4.79 -14.23 -1.64
C ARG A 5 3.52 -14.50 -0.84
N ALA A 6 2.39 -14.46 -1.54
CA ALA A 6 1.07 -14.83 -1.03
C ALA A 6 0.64 -16.16 -1.66
N GLU A 7 0.29 -17.14 -0.86
CA GLU A 7 -0.09 -18.48 -1.29
C GLU A 7 -1.52 -18.81 -0.86
N ASN A 8 -2.42 -18.95 -1.83
CA ASN A 8 -3.80 -19.40 -1.67
C ASN A 8 -4.54 -18.69 -0.53
N ILE A 9 -4.40 -17.36 -0.47
CA ILE A 9 -5.00 -16.55 0.59
C ILE A 9 -6.52 -16.57 0.49
N GLN A 10 -7.16 -17.09 1.53
CA GLN A 10 -8.61 -17.06 1.69
C GLN A 10 -8.99 -16.27 2.95
N LYS A 11 -10.09 -15.53 2.86
CA LYS A 11 -10.65 -14.83 4.00
C LYS A 11 -12.17 -14.90 4.00
N VAL A 12 -12.70 -15.41 5.09
CA VAL A 12 -14.14 -15.47 5.36
C VAL A 12 -14.42 -14.75 6.66
N TYR A 13 -15.29 -13.76 6.59
CA TYR A 13 -15.82 -13.06 7.77
C TYR A 13 -17.14 -13.71 8.19
N ASN A 14 -17.20 -14.18 9.41
CA ASN A 14 -18.44 -14.68 10.01
C ASN A 14 -19.26 -13.49 10.51
N THR A 15 -20.51 -13.38 10.05
CA THR A 15 -21.44 -12.36 10.57
C THR A 15 -21.96 -12.78 11.94
N ARG A 16 -21.96 -11.84 12.89
CA ARG A 16 -22.64 -12.04 14.19
C ARG A 16 -24.14 -12.23 13.95
N ALA A 17 -24.77 -13.14 14.69
CA ALA A 17 -26.23 -13.40 14.67
C ALA A 17 -26.81 -14.09 13.42
N GLY A 18 -26.18 -15.18 12.91
CA GLY A 18 -26.84 -16.05 11.94
C GLY A 18 -26.87 -15.56 10.48
N GLY A 19 -26.17 -14.47 10.16
CA GLY A 19 -26.02 -13.99 8.77
C GLY A 19 -25.11 -14.90 7.93
N LYS A 20 -25.26 -14.85 6.62
CA LYS A 20 -24.40 -15.63 5.70
C LYS A 20 -22.93 -15.18 5.82
N PRO A 21 -21.97 -16.11 5.87
CA PRO A 21 -20.54 -15.78 5.86
C PRO A 21 -20.19 -14.97 4.61
N CYS A 22 -19.41 -13.90 4.78
CA CYS A 22 -18.90 -13.11 3.66
C CYS A 22 -17.50 -13.60 3.29
N ARG A 23 -17.35 -14.15 2.09
CA ARG A 23 -16.06 -14.59 1.54
C ARG A 23 -15.39 -13.43 0.82
N ALA A 24 -14.49 -12.74 1.52
CA ALA A 24 -13.77 -11.59 0.96
C ALA A 24 -12.61 -11.99 0.04
N LEU A 25 -11.92 -13.12 0.32
CA LEU A 25 -10.86 -13.67 -0.52
C LEU A 25 -11.10 -15.17 -0.74
N ALA A 26 -10.84 -15.63 -1.96
CA ALA A 26 -11.22 -16.96 -2.45
C ALA A 26 -10.05 -17.74 -3.04
N GLY A 27 -8.82 -17.54 -2.53
CA GLY A 27 -7.61 -18.22 -2.99
C GLY A 27 -6.74 -17.33 -3.87
N VAL A 28 -6.26 -16.21 -3.32
CA VAL A 28 -5.35 -15.28 -4.00
C VAL A 28 -3.92 -15.77 -3.86
N SER A 29 -3.20 -15.90 -4.98
CA SER A 29 -1.77 -16.25 -5.01
C SER A 29 -1.01 -15.33 -5.96
N PHE A 30 0.07 -14.73 -5.49
CA PHE A 30 0.99 -13.91 -6.28
C PHE A 30 2.30 -13.72 -5.53
N SER A 31 3.32 -13.23 -6.24
CA SER A 31 4.59 -12.80 -5.63
C SER A 31 4.93 -11.37 -6.06
N VAL A 32 5.82 -10.73 -5.32
CA VAL A 32 6.40 -9.42 -5.62
C VAL A 32 7.91 -9.50 -5.48
N GLU A 33 8.63 -9.07 -6.51
CA GLU A 33 10.08 -9.00 -6.50
C GLU A 33 10.59 -7.77 -5.75
N ALA A 34 11.80 -7.86 -5.19
CA ALA A 34 12.45 -6.70 -4.58
C ALA A 34 12.65 -5.59 -5.62
N GLY A 35 12.30 -4.34 -5.26
CA GLY A 35 12.34 -3.19 -6.15
C GLY A 35 11.19 -3.14 -7.17
N GLU A 36 10.21 -4.01 -7.07
CA GLU A 36 9.04 -3.98 -7.96
C GLU A 36 7.98 -2.99 -7.44
N PHE A 37 7.32 -2.27 -8.37
CA PHE A 37 6.10 -1.52 -8.09
C PHE A 37 4.91 -2.27 -8.68
N VAL A 38 4.06 -2.81 -7.82
CA VAL A 38 2.85 -3.57 -8.18
C VAL A 38 1.61 -2.80 -7.78
N ALA A 39 0.62 -2.72 -8.66
CA ALA A 39 -0.72 -2.24 -8.33
C ALA A 39 -1.72 -3.40 -8.28
N ILE A 40 -2.65 -3.36 -7.33
CA ILE A 40 -3.79 -4.27 -7.26
C ILE A 40 -5.05 -3.47 -7.54
N MET A 41 -5.76 -3.82 -8.60
CA MET A 41 -6.98 -3.15 -9.06
C MET A 41 -8.21 -4.05 -8.96
N GLY A 42 -9.37 -3.44 -8.82
CA GLY A 42 -10.67 -4.13 -8.82
C GLY A 42 -11.78 -3.23 -8.32
N ALA A 43 -13.03 -3.65 -8.53
CA ALA A 43 -14.21 -2.93 -8.06
C ALA A 43 -14.26 -2.79 -6.53
N SER A 44 -15.10 -1.89 -6.02
CA SER A 44 -15.39 -1.84 -4.58
C SER A 44 -15.92 -3.18 -4.10
N GLY A 45 -15.47 -3.64 -2.93
CA GLY A 45 -15.87 -4.94 -2.38
C GLY A 45 -15.17 -6.16 -2.97
N SER A 46 -14.26 -6.02 -3.94
CA SER A 46 -13.55 -7.17 -4.56
C SER A 46 -12.53 -7.88 -3.65
N GLY A 47 -12.25 -7.33 -2.45
CA GLY A 47 -11.33 -7.91 -1.47
C GLY A 47 -9.96 -7.22 -1.37
N LYS A 48 -9.71 -6.11 -2.09
CA LYS A 48 -8.40 -5.40 -2.13
C LYS A 48 -7.90 -4.99 -0.76
N SER A 49 -8.68 -4.20 0.01
CA SER A 49 -8.28 -3.74 1.35
C SER A 49 -8.17 -4.89 2.33
N THR A 50 -9.00 -5.96 2.18
CA THR A 50 -8.84 -7.19 2.97
C THR A 50 -7.49 -7.86 2.68
N LEU A 51 -7.11 -7.96 1.40
CA LEU A 51 -5.81 -8.52 1.02
C LEU A 51 -4.69 -7.65 1.58
N LEU A 52 -4.75 -6.33 1.40
CA LEU A 52 -3.76 -5.40 1.93
C LEU A 52 -3.60 -5.53 3.45
N ASN A 53 -4.71 -5.61 4.21
CA ASN A 53 -4.68 -5.78 5.66
C ASN A 53 -4.02 -7.09 6.08
N ILE A 54 -4.21 -8.16 5.32
CA ILE A 54 -3.52 -9.45 5.56
C ILE A 54 -2.02 -9.32 5.30
N LEU A 55 -1.62 -8.72 4.18
CA LEU A 55 -0.21 -8.46 3.86
C LEU A 55 0.44 -7.54 4.90
N ALA A 56 -0.35 -6.65 5.47
CA ALA A 56 -0.01 -5.74 6.55
C ALA A 56 0.12 -6.39 7.91
N THR A 57 -0.28 -7.65 8.05
CA THR A 57 -0.45 -8.31 9.35
C THR A 57 -1.44 -7.58 10.29
N LEU A 58 -2.34 -6.77 9.74
CA LEU A 58 -3.46 -6.15 10.48
C LEU A 58 -4.65 -7.09 10.61
N ASP A 59 -4.75 -8.05 9.68
CA ASP A 59 -5.72 -9.15 9.72
C ASP A 59 -5.01 -10.48 9.43
N THR A 60 -5.68 -11.60 9.77
CA THR A 60 -5.16 -12.94 9.51
C THR A 60 -5.99 -13.64 8.45
N PRO A 61 -5.40 -14.36 7.49
CA PRO A 61 -6.16 -15.15 6.53
C PRO A 61 -6.88 -16.31 7.25
N THR A 62 -8.04 -16.73 6.73
CA THR A 62 -8.72 -17.95 7.18
C THR A 62 -7.93 -19.19 6.78
N SER A 63 -7.33 -19.18 5.59
CA SER A 63 -6.38 -20.19 5.09
C SER A 63 -5.40 -19.56 4.11
N GLY A 64 -4.34 -20.27 3.79
CA GLY A 64 -3.23 -19.75 2.99
C GLY A 64 -2.13 -19.15 3.86
N GLU A 65 -1.09 -18.65 3.24
CA GLU A 65 0.10 -18.15 3.93
C GLU A 65 0.76 -17.00 3.17
N VAL A 66 1.34 -16.05 3.92
CA VAL A 66 2.12 -14.94 3.37
C VAL A 66 3.54 -15.03 3.88
N PHE A 67 4.49 -14.84 2.97
CA PHE A 67 5.92 -14.82 3.25
C PHE A 67 6.51 -13.46 2.88
N LEU A 68 7.35 -12.91 3.73
CA LEU A 68 8.18 -11.75 3.44
C LEU A 68 9.65 -12.13 3.64
N GLU A 69 10.49 -11.90 2.65
CA GLU A 69 11.92 -12.34 2.65
C GLU A 69 12.05 -13.83 2.99
N GLY A 70 11.12 -14.68 2.53
CA GLY A 70 11.09 -16.12 2.82
C GLY A 70 10.58 -16.48 4.23
N GLN A 71 10.36 -15.51 5.11
CA GLN A 71 9.83 -15.74 6.45
C GLN A 71 8.29 -15.78 6.44
N SER A 72 7.69 -16.85 6.97
CA SER A 72 6.24 -16.93 7.16
C SER A 72 5.74 -15.91 8.17
N MET A 73 4.81 -15.04 7.75
CA MET A 73 4.20 -14.05 8.64
C MET A 73 3.31 -14.69 9.71
N LYS A 74 2.80 -15.90 9.47
CA LYS A 74 1.99 -16.67 10.44
C LYS A 74 2.77 -17.08 11.68
N GLN A 75 4.10 -17.21 11.55
CA GLN A 75 4.98 -17.58 12.64
C GLN A 75 5.31 -16.41 13.56
N ILE A 76 5.10 -15.17 13.11
CA ILE A 76 5.37 -13.97 13.88
C ILE A 76 4.20 -13.71 14.82
N LYS A 77 4.43 -13.75 16.15
CA LYS A 77 3.36 -13.63 17.16
C LYS A 77 3.67 -12.57 18.22
N GLY A 78 2.61 -12.07 18.85
CA GLY A 78 2.70 -11.20 20.02
C GLY A 78 3.48 -9.91 19.76
N LYS A 79 4.41 -9.58 20.65
CA LYS A 79 5.22 -8.34 20.59
C LYS A 79 6.08 -8.25 19.32
N ASN A 80 6.48 -9.39 18.76
CA ASN A 80 7.30 -9.43 17.54
C ASN A 80 6.52 -8.97 16.30
N LEU A 81 5.18 -9.10 16.29
CA LEU A 81 4.35 -8.66 15.18
C LEU A 81 4.35 -7.13 15.02
N ALA A 82 4.29 -6.39 16.14
CA ALA A 82 4.37 -4.92 16.11
C ALA A 82 5.75 -4.43 15.69
N ALA A 83 6.83 -5.09 16.16
CA ALA A 83 8.20 -4.80 15.72
C ALA A 83 8.39 -5.09 14.23
N PHE A 84 7.91 -6.23 13.76
CA PHE A 84 7.95 -6.61 12.34
C PHE A 84 7.27 -5.56 11.45
N ARG A 85 6.02 -5.14 11.78
CA ARG A 85 5.34 -4.09 11.02
C ARG A 85 6.14 -2.80 10.95
N ARG A 86 6.66 -2.35 12.09
CA ARG A 86 7.41 -1.11 12.20
C ARG A 86 8.74 -1.13 11.44
N GLU A 87 9.42 -2.28 11.42
CA GLU A 87 10.77 -2.41 10.83
C GLU A 87 10.75 -2.82 9.37
N LYS A 88 9.76 -3.61 8.96
CA LYS A 88 9.72 -4.22 7.62
C LYS A 88 8.70 -3.59 6.68
N LEU A 89 7.65 -2.94 7.23
CA LEU A 89 6.54 -2.44 6.44
C LEU A 89 6.37 -0.93 6.61
N GLY A 90 6.13 -0.23 5.50
CA GLY A 90 5.66 1.14 5.48
C GLY A 90 4.19 1.18 5.08
N PHE A 91 3.40 2.08 5.69
CA PHE A 91 1.98 2.20 5.39
C PHE A 91 1.60 3.60 4.94
N VAL A 92 0.87 3.67 3.83
CA VAL A 92 0.25 4.89 3.31
C VAL A 92 -1.24 4.63 3.13
N PHE A 93 -2.08 5.26 3.95
CA PHE A 93 -3.54 5.11 3.94
C PHE A 93 -4.22 6.22 3.15
N GLN A 94 -5.44 5.99 2.69
CA GLN A 94 -6.29 6.97 2.04
C GLN A 94 -6.58 8.17 2.94
N ASP A 95 -6.90 7.95 4.21
CA ASP A 95 -7.25 8.98 5.19
C ASP A 95 -6.03 9.49 5.99
N PHE A 96 -4.82 9.35 5.43
CA PHE A 96 -3.53 9.79 6.00
C PHE A 96 -3.16 9.11 7.33
N ASN A 97 -4.11 8.90 8.22
CA ASN A 97 -3.95 8.34 9.57
C ASN A 97 -2.84 9.03 10.38
N LEU A 98 -2.77 10.36 10.29
CA LEU A 98 -1.92 11.18 11.13
C LEU A 98 -2.56 11.38 12.51
N LEU A 99 -1.73 11.54 13.51
CA LEU A 99 -2.17 11.88 14.87
C LEU A 99 -2.29 13.41 14.96
N ASP A 100 -3.51 13.93 15.11
CA ASP A 100 -3.82 15.36 15.09
C ASP A 100 -3.19 16.14 16.26
N THR A 101 -2.88 15.46 17.36
CA THR A 101 -2.22 16.03 18.54
C THR A 101 -0.70 16.09 18.43
N PHE A 102 -0.13 15.57 17.35
CA PHE A 102 1.30 15.52 17.06
C PHE A 102 1.62 16.46 15.90
N THR A 103 2.77 17.10 15.95
CA THR A 103 3.30 17.87 14.82
C THR A 103 3.59 16.96 13.62
N VAL A 104 3.83 17.54 12.45
CA VAL A 104 4.32 16.80 11.25
C VAL A 104 5.60 16.05 11.61
N ARG A 105 6.53 16.71 12.30
CA ARG A 105 7.78 16.09 12.78
C ARG A 105 7.52 14.86 13.64
N ASP A 106 6.67 15.00 14.65
CA ASP A 106 6.37 13.92 15.60
C ASP A 106 5.69 12.74 14.90
N ASN A 107 4.76 13.02 13.99
CA ASN A 107 4.13 11.97 13.16
C ASN A 107 5.16 11.19 12.36
N ILE A 108 6.14 11.87 11.73
CA ILE A 108 7.18 11.22 10.93
C ILE A 108 8.12 10.41 11.81
N LEU A 109 8.53 10.95 12.95
CA LEU A 109 9.50 10.31 13.85
C LEU A 109 8.91 9.19 14.71
N LEU A 110 7.58 9.07 14.79
CA LEU A 110 6.90 8.09 15.65
C LEU A 110 7.42 6.65 15.50
N PRO A 111 7.64 6.11 14.29
CA PRO A 111 8.20 4.76 14.14
C PRO A 111 9.60 4.62 14.75
N LEU A 112 10.46 5.63 14.62
CA LEU A 112 11.81 5.66 15.19
C LEU A 112 11.77 5.75 16.72
N VAL A 113 10.88 6.57 17.28
CA VAL A 113 10.65 6.67 18.74
C VAL A 113 10.25 5.32 19.32
N LEU A 114 9.29 4.64 18.66
CA LEU A 114 8.85 3.31 19.07
C LEU A 114 9.93 2.23 18.90
N SER A 115 10.92 2.45 18.03
CA SER A 115 12.11 1.61 17.87
C SER A 115 13.22 1.95 18.85
N ARG A 116 13.04 3.01 19.69
CA ARG A 116 14.05 3.52 20.62
C ARG A 116 15.33 3.99 19.92
N THR A 117 15.20 4.50 18.71
CA THR A 117 16.31 5.08 17.94
C THR A 117 16.87 6.30 18.69
N PRO A 118 18.20 6.49 18.77
CA PRO A 118 18.80 7.68 19.38
C PRO A 118 18.40 8.98 18.64
N LEU A 119 18.20 10.09 19.37
CA LEU A 119 17.73 11.35 18.80
C LEU A 119 18.63 11.84 17.65
N ALA A 120 19.95 11.74 17.79
CA ALA A 120 20.89 12.16 16.75
C ALA A 120 20.68 11.38 15.44
N GLU A 121 20.38 10.10 15.52
CA GLU A 121 20.05 9.27 14.35
C GLU A 121 18.69 9.60 13.77
N MET A 122 17.68 9.90 14.60
CA MET A 122 16.37 10.35 14.13
C MET A 122 16.50 11.61 13.27
N GLU A 123 17.27 12.60 13.73
CA GLU A 123 17.51 13.84 12.98
C GLU A 123 18.28 13.61 11.68
N GLN A 124 19.24 12.70 11.71
CA GLN A 124 20.00 12.33 10.52
C GLN A 124 19.12 11.70 9.45
N ARG A 125 18.16 10.83 9.84
CA ARG A 125 17.22 10.18 8.93
C ARG A 125 16.11 11.12 8.46
N LEU A 126 15.65 12.03 9.32
CA LEU A 126 14.56 12.98 9.03
C LEU A 126 14.91 13.90 7.87
N LYS A 127 16.08 14.54 7.92
CA LYS A 127 16.49 15.59 6.98
C LYS A 127 16.35 15.19 5.49
N PRO A 128 16.93 14.09 5.02
CA PRO A 128 16.82 13.71 3.61
C PRO A 128 15.37 13.33 3.21
N VAL A 129 14.61 12.75 4.13
CA VAL A 129 13.22 12.34 3.86
C VAL A 129 12.35 13.57 3.65
N VAL A 130 12.37 14.55 4.56
CA VAL A 130 11.53 15.76 4.47
C VAL A 130 11.92 16.64 3.29
N ALA A 131 13.20 16.74 2.97
CA ALA A 131 13.70 17.47 1.80
C ALA A 131 13.21 16.85 0.50
N SER A 132 13.29 15.50 0.36
CA SER A 132 12.83 14.79 -0.84
C SER A 132 11.33 14.91 -1.10
N LEU A 133 10.54 15.12 -0.03
CA LEU A 133 9.09 15.24 -0.06
C LEU A 133 8.60 16.69 -0.05
N GLY A 134 9.49 17.67 0.10
CA GLY A 134 9.16 19.10 0.12
C GLY A 134 8.25 19.49 1.29
N ILE A 135 8.44 18.91 2.47
CA ILE A 135 7.66 19.18 3.69
C ILE A 135 8.50 19.72 4.86
N GLU A 136 9.77 20.06 4.61
CA GLU A 136 10.66 20.60 5.62
C GLU A 136 10.09 21.86 6.33
N PRO A 137 9.45 22.84 5.63
CA PRO A 137 8.88 24.02 6.28
C PRO A 137 7.68 23.70 7.18
N LEU A 138 7.11 22.49 7.08
CA LEU A 138 5.88 22.11 7.78
C LEU A 138 6.12 21.35 9.08
N LEU A 139 7.37 21.10 9.45
CA LEU A 139 7.71 20.19 10.54
C LEU A 139 7.07 20.55 11.88
N GLU A 140 6.94 21.83 12.16
CA GLU A 140 6.36 22.33 13.44
C GLU A 140 4.84 22.55 13.35
N HIS A 141 4.20 22.33 12.18
CA HIS A 141 2.75 22.43 12.01
C HIS A 141 2.05 21.17 12.49
N PHE A 142 0.78 21.33 12.86
CA PHE A 142 -0.11 20.21 13.15
C PHE A 142 -0.87 19.77 11.89
N PRO A 143 -1.37 18.52 11.82
CA PRO A 143 -2.12 18.04 10.66
C PRO A 143 -3.31 18.92 10.26
N VAL A 144 -3.99 19.57 11.20
CA VAL A 144 -5.12 20.45 10.93
C VAL A 144 -4.74 21.75 10.19
N GLU A 145 -3.46 22.12 10.20
CA GLU A 145 -2.93 23.35 9.62
C GLU A 145 -2.40 23.17 8.19
N ILE A 146 -2.33 21.94 7.69
CA ILE A 146 -1.74 21.60 6.40
C ILE A 146 -2.78 21.00 5.43
N SER A 147 -2.53 21.16 4.14
CA SER A 147 -3.40 20.63 3.06
C SER A 147 -3.42 19.10 3.01
N GLY A 148 -4.41 18.53 2.31
CA GLY A 148 -4.52 17.08 2.09
C GLY A 148 -3.29 16.48 1.42
N GLY A 149 -2.72 17.16 0.41
CA GLY A 149 -1.49 16.72 -0.25
C GLY A 149 -0.27 16.74 0.67
N GLU A 150 -0.17 17.72 1.57
CA GLU A 150 0.89 17.79 2.58
C GLU A 150 0.72 16.72 3.66
N LYS A 151 -0.52 16.44 4.10
CA LYS A 151 -0.82 15.31 4.99
C LYS A 151 -0.36 13.99 4.39
N GLN A 152 -0.64 13.79 3.11
CA GLN A 152 -0.27 12.55 2.43
C GLN A 152 1.25 12.42 2.27
N ARG A 153 1.96 13.51 1.93
CA ARG A 153 3.44 13.51 1.91
C ARG A 153 4.02 13.25 3.30
N THR A 154 3.40 13.75 4.36
CA THR A 154 3.76 13.44 5.75
C THR A 154 3.54 11.95 6.07
N ALA A 155 2.43 11.36 5.62
CA ALA A 155 2.17 9.94 5.77
C ALA A 155 3.20 9.07 5.01
N VAL A 156 3.61 9.50 3.81
CA VAL A 156 4.71 8.84 3.07
C VAL A 156 6.03 8.98 3.82
N ALA A 157 6.37 10.17 4.34
CA ALA A 157 7.58 10.38 5.15
C ALA A 157 7.63 9.41 6.34
N ARG A 158 6.51 9.29 7.07
CA ARG A 158 6.38 8.34 8.18
C ARG A 158 6.54 6.89 7.72
N ALA A 159 6.03 6.55 6.54
CA ALA A 159 6.12 5.21 6.00
C ALA A 159 7.55 4.81 5.63
N VAL A 160 8.38 5.75 5.14
CA VAL A 160 9.74 5.46 4.64
C VAL A 160 10.85 5.68 5.68
N ILE A 161 10.59 6.37 6.79
CA ILE A 161 11.61 6.80 7.75
C ILE A 161 12.41 5.64 8.37
N ASN A 162 11.82 4.45 8.46
CA ASN A 162 12.44 3.23 8.95
C ASN A 162 13.08 2.39 7.84
N GLU A 163 13.14 2.89 6.60
CA GLU A 163 13.68 2.16 5.44
C GLU A 163 13.03 0.77 5.28
N PRO A 164 11.69 0.70 5.16
CA PRO A 164 10.96 -0.56 5.13
C PRO A 164 11.33 -1.39 3.89
N ARG A 165 11.17 -2.71 3.99
CA ARG A 165 11.34 -3.62 2.84
C ARG A 165 10.21 -3.48 1.82
N LEU A 166 9.00 -3.18 2.29
CA LEU A 166 7.80 -3.08 1.47
C LEU A 166 6.94 -1.90 1.92
N ILE A 167 6.55 -1.04 1.00
CA ILE A 167 5.53 -0.02 1.22
C ILE A 167 4.19 -0.57 0.71
N LEU A 168 3.18 -0.53 1.58
CA LEU A 168 1.80 -0.87 1.30
C LEU A 168 0.97 0.41 1.26
N ALA A 169 0.31 0.68 0.14
CA ALA A 169 -0.50 1.88 -0.06
C ALA A 169 -1.95 1.51 -0.36
N ASP A 170 -2.90 1.97 0.47
CA ASP A 170 -4.35 1.74 0.29
C ASP A 170 -4.99 3.02 -0.24
N GLU A 171 -5.38 3.02 -1.53
CA GLU A 171 -6.03 4.14 -2.24
C GLU A 171 -5.34 5.49 -1.97
N PRO A 172 -4.02 5.61 -2.12
CA PRO A 172 -3.25 6.72 -1.57
C PRO A 172 -3.59 8.08 -2.20
N THR A 173 -4.28 8.10 -3.34
CA THR A 173 -4.73 9.30 -4.04
C THR A 173 -6.22 9.61 -3.84
N GLY A 174 -6.96 8.74 -3.14
CA GLY A 174 -8.43 8.80 -3.07
C GLY A 174 -9.01 10.05 -2.40
N ALA A 175 -8.24 10.68 -1.51
CA ALA A 175 -8.64 11.89 -0.79
C ALA A 175 -7.97 13.18 -1.33
N LEU A 176 -7.28 13.11 -2.49
CA LEU A 176 -6.46 14.19 -3.04
C LEU A 176 -7.08 14.79 -4.31
N ASP A 177 -6.82 16.07 -4.53
CA ASP A 177 -7.02 16.71 -5.82
C ASP A 177 -6.05 16.16 -6.89
N SER A 178 -6.32 16.46 -8.17
CA SER A 178 -5.54 15.92 -9.30
C SER A 178 -4.06 16.30 -9.25
N ARG A 179 -3.74 17.54 -8.82
CA ARG A 179 -2.36 18.02 -8.74
C ARG A 179 -1.59 17.31 -7.62
N SER A 180 -2.20 17.22 -6.44
CA SER A 180 -1.63 16.52 -5.28
C SER A 180 -1.46 15.02 -5.56
N SER A 181 -2.44 14.41 -6.26
CA SER A 181 -2.35 13.02 -6.72
C SER A 181 -1.16 12.78 -7.63
N GLN A 182 -0.94 13.64 -8.64
CA GLN A 182 0.19 13.50 -9.54
C GLN A 182 1.53 13.68 -8.80
N GLN A 183 1.61 14.64 -7.88
CA GLN A 183 2.81 14.84 -7.06
C GLN A 183 3.12 13.60 -6.22
N LEU A 184 2.12 12.98 -5.60
CA LEU A 184 2.28 11.76 -4.83
C LEU A 184 2.75 10.58 -5.68
N LEU A 185 2.16 10.39 -6.86
CA LEU A 185 2.54 9.32 -7.77
C LEU A 185 3.99 9.48 -8.26
N ASN A 186 4.41 10.71 -8.58
CA ASN A 186 5.80 11.01 -8.91
C ASN A 186 6.77 10.74 -7.73
N ILE A 187 6.31 10.87 -6.49
CA ILE A 187 7.07 10.48 -5.30
C ILE A 187 7.24 8.96 -5.26
N PHE A 188 6.18 8.18 -5.50
CA PHE A 188 6.25 6.73 -5.56
C PHE A 188 7.18 6.24 -6.67
N ASP A 189 7.14 6.86 -7.86
CA ASP A 189 8.06 6.54 -8.95
C ASP A 189 9.52 6.73 -8.50
N ARG A 190 9.86 7.87 -7.91
CA ARG A 190 11.22 8.14 -7.40
C ARG A 190 11.65 7.16 -6.32
N LEU A 191 10.77 6.82 -5.38
CA LEU A 191 11.06 5.81 -4.35
C LEU A 191 11.34 4.44 -4.99
N ASN A 192 10.56 4.06 -6.00
CA ASN A 192 10.76 2.80 -6.71
C ASN A 192 12.05 2.80 -7.54
N GLU A 193 12.39 3.89 -8.21
CA GLU A 193 13.67 4.07 -8.92
C GLU A 193 14.88 3.95 -7.98
N GLN A 194 14.72 4.32 -6.71
CA GLN A 194 15.72 4.14 -5.65
C GLN A 194 15.76 2.71 -5.08
N GLY A 195 14.97 1.79 -5.64
CA GLY A 195 14.95 0.38 -5.26
C GLY A 195 13.88 0.01 -4.20
N GLN A 196 13.03 0.97 -3.79
CA GLN A 196 11.95 0.68 -2.85
C GLN A 196 10.87 -0.19 -3.50
N THR A 197 10.49 -1.28 -2.85
CA THR A 197 9.35 -2.10 -3.28
C THR A 197 8.04 -1.48 -2.83
N LEU A 198 7.08 -1.38 -3.75
CA LEU A 198 5.75 -0.82 -3.50
C LEU A 198 4.64 -1.77 -3.93
N LEU A 199 3.63 -1.91 -3.10
CA LEU A 199 2.37 -2.56 -3.44
C LEU A 199 1.24 -1.58 -3.14
N MET A 200 0.56 -1.14 -4.19
CA MET A 200 -0.53 -0.16 -4.11
C MET A 200 -1.86 -0.81 -4.45
N VAL A 201 -2.87 -0.60 -3.63
CA VAL A 201 -4.25 -0.92 -3.95
C VAL A 201 -4.91 0.35 -4.46
N THR A 202 -5.58 0.29 -5.60
CA THR A 202 -6.29 1.43 -6.16
C THR A 202 -7.40 1.00 -7.13
N HIS A 203 -8.40 1.87 -7.30
CA HIS A 203 -9.39 1.79 -8.38
C HIS A 203 -9.06 2.76 -9.54
N SER A 204 -8.05 3.62 -9.38
CA SER A 204 -7.62 4.59 -10.39
C SER A 204 -6.68 3.95 -11.41
N SER A 205 -7.09 3.91 -12.69
CA SER A 205 -6.23 3.45 -13.79
C SER A 205 -4.99 4.34 -13.95
N LEU A 206 -5.12 5.65 -13.67
CA LEU A 206 -3.99 6.57 -13.71
C LEU A 206 -2.97 6.20 -12.62
N ALA A 207 -3.40 6.00 -11.39
CA ALA A 207 -2.48 5.59 -10.32
C ALA A 207 -1.83 4.24 -10.64
N ALA A 208 -2.60 3.25 -11.10
CA ALA A 208 -2.09 1.93 -11.46
C ALA A 208 -1.10 1.96 -12.62
N SER A 209 -1.20 2.93 -13.56
CA SER A 209 -0.28 3.05 -14.70
C SER A 209 1.16 3.43 -14.31
N HIS A 210 1.38 3.93 -13.10
CA HIS A 210 2.71 4.17 -12.52
C HIS A 210 3.41 2.86 -12.15
N ALA A 211 2.66 1.80 -11.84
CA ALA A 211 3.23 0.49 -11.52
C ALA A 211 3.86 -0.19 -12.75
N ARG A 212 4.77 -1.13 -12.50
CA ARG A 212 5.34 -2.00 -13.53
C ARG A 212 4.43 -3.17 -13.88
N ARG A 213 3.58 -3.57 -12.91
CA ARG A 213 2.65 -4.69 -13.03
C ARG A 213 1.34 -4.38 -12.31
N VAL A 214 0.24 -4.76 -12.93
CA VAL A 214 -1.11 -4.60 -12.37
C VAL A 214 -1.77 -5.96 -12.24
N LEU A 215 -2.21 -6.29 -11.04
CA LEU A 215 -2.98 -7.47 -10.70
C LEU A 215 -4.46 -7.08 -10.57
N PHE A 216 -5.34 -7.77 -11.27
CA PHE A 216 -6.77 -7.49 -11.20
C PHE A 216 -7.47 -8.51 -10.31
N ILE A 217 -8.18 -7.99 -9.28
CA ILE A 217 -8.96 -8.81 -8.34
C ILE A 217 -10.46 -8.61 -8.57
N ARG A 218 -11.20 -9.71 -8.64
CA ARG A 218 -12.66 -9.75 -8.73
C ARG A 218 -13.18 -10.93 -7.90
N ASP A 219 -14.22 -10.68 -7.08
CA ASP A 219 -14.87 -11.69 -6.22
C ASP A 219 -13.86 -12.48 -5.36
N GLY A 220 -12.87 -11.76 -4.84
CA GLY A 220 -11.83 -12.33 -3.99
C GLY A 220 -10.80 -13.21 -4.70
N LYS A 221 -10.70 -13.16 -6.04
CA LYS A 221 -9.72 -13.92 -6.85
C LYS A 221 -8.95 -12.99 -7.79
N LEU A 222 -7.69 -13.32 -8.05
CA LEU A 222 -6.97 -12.75 -9.18
C LEU A 222 -7.51 -13.36 -10.47
N PHE A 223 -7.88 -12.52 -11.45
CA PHE A 223 -8.41 -12.99 -12.73
C PHE A 223 -7.58 -12.54 -13.94
N ALA A 224 -6.75 -11.53 -13.78
CA ALA A 224 -5.87 -11.05 -14.84
C ALA A 224 -4.64 -10.35 -14.26
N GLU A 225 -3.60 -10.30 -15.06
CA GLU A 225 -2.35 -9.60 -14.78
C GLU A 225 -1.88 -8.89 -16.04
N LEU A 226 -1.40 -7.65 -15.89
CA LEU A 226 -0.78 -6.88 -16.96
C LEU A 226 0.60 -6.41 -16.53
N CYS A 227 1.60 -6.63 -17.38
CA CYS A 227 2.93 -6.07 -17.22
C CYS A 227 3.13 -4.91 -18.21
N ARG A 228 3.76 -3.81 -17.73
CA ARG A 228 4.07 -2.65 -18.57
C ARG A 228 5.17 -2.96 -19.57
N GLY A 229 6.20 -3.72 -19.16
CA GLY A 229 7.38 -3.95 -19.99
C GLY A 229 8.06 -2.63 -20.34
N ASP A 230 8.48 -2.49 -21.62
CA ASP A 230 9.14 -1.29 -22.16
C ASP A 230 8.14 -0.24 -22.67
N GLN A 231 6.85 -0.40 -22.43
CA GLN A 231 5.82 0.52 -22.90
C GLN A 231 5.83 1.83 -22.10
N SER A 232 5.41 2.92 -22.77
CA SER A 232 5.16 4.19 -22.08
C SER A 232 4.00 4.03 -21.07
N GLN A 233 3.99 4.90 -20.06
CA GLN A 233 2.92 4.95 -19.07
C GLN A 233 1.54 5.15 -19.71
N GLN A 234 1.44 5.99 -20.76
CA GLN A 234 0.18 6.25 -21.46
C GLN A 234 -0.36 4.99 -22.15
N VAL A 235 0.47 4.24 -22.87
CA VAL A 235 0.06 2.99 -23.50
C VAL A 235 -0.38 1.97 -22.46
N PHE A 236 0.31 1.92 -21.32
CA PHE A 236 -0.06 1.03 -20.23
C PHE A 236 -1.39 1.43 -19.58
N TYR A 237 -1.61 2.74 -19.37
CA TYR A 237 -2.89 3.28 -18.90
C TYR A 237 -4.06 2.87 -19.81
N ASP A 238 -3.89 3.00 -21.14
CA ASP A 238 -4.93 2.65 -22.11
C ASP A 238 -5.26 1.14 -22.04
N ARG A 239 -4.25 0.29 -21.90
CA ARG A 239 -4.41 -1.17 -21.72
C ARG A 239 -5.13 -1.52 -20.41
N ILE A 240 -4.78 -0.86 -19.31
CA ILE A 240 -5.46 -1.04 -18.02
C ILE A 240 -6.95 -0.69 -18.16
N THR A 241 -7.25 0.45 -18.76
CA THR A 241 -8.61 0.95 -18.96
C THR A 241 -9.43 0.01 -19.84
N ALA A 242 -8.86 -0.49 -20.94
CA ALA A 242 -9.50 -1.48 -21.80
C ALA A 242 -9.80 -2.79 -21.05
N SER A 243 -8.87 -3.27 -20.23
CA SER A 243 -9.07 -4.50 -19.45
C SER A 243 -10.17 -4.37 -18.40
N LEU A 244 -10.31 -3.20 -17.76
CA LEU A 244 -11.40 -2.93 -16.83
C LEU A 244 -12.76 -2.90 -17.54
N SER A 245 -12.84 -2.31 -18.73
CA SER A 245 -14.07 -2.25 -19.53
C SER A 245 -14.54 -3.65 -19.94
N MET A 246 -13.63 -4.52 -20.37
CA MET A 246 -13.95 -5.91 -20.68
C MET A 246 -14.45 -6.70 -19.46
N ALA A 247 -13.85 -6.45 -18.29
CA ALA A 247 -14.25 -7.13 -17.06
C ALA A 247 -15.67 -6.75 -16.59
N THR A 248 -16.12 -5.52 -16.88
CA THR A 248 -17.48 -5.06 -16.56
C THR A 248 -18.54 -5.62 -17.50
N HIS A 249 -18.22 -5.84 -18.78
CA HIS A 249 -19.16 -6.42 -19.75
C HIS A 249 -19.41 -7.93 -19.54
N GLN A 250 -18.42 -8.69 -19.07
CA GLN A 250 -18.60 -10.12 -18.78
C GLN A 250 -19.37 -10.44 -17.49
N GLY A 251 -19.61 -9.45 -16.63
CA GLY A 251 -20.43 -9.59 -15.42
C GLY A 251 -21.92 -9.32 -15.60
N GLY A 252 -22.36 -8.86 -16.78
CA GLY A 252 -23.74 -8.51 -17.11
C GLY A 252 -24.61 -9.62 -17.77
N GLU A 253 -24.05 -10.78 -18.05
CA GLU A 253 -24.78 -11.89 -18.72
C GLU A 253 -25.16 -13.03 -17.77
N SER A 254 -25.45 -12.76 -16.53
CA SER A 254 -26.00 -13.74 -15.58
C SER A 254 -27.14 -13.11 -14.78
N LEU A 255 -28.27 -12.88 -15.42
CA LEU A 255 -29.57 -12.70 -14.79
C LEU A 255 -30.54 -13.75 -15.34
#